data_ebf05612dab9cff204b9ad8e23ce34b9
#
_entry.id   ebf05612dab9cff204b9ad8e23ce34b9
#
_cell.length_a   1.000
_cell.length_b   1.000
_cell.length_c   1.000
_cell.angle_alpha   90.00
_cell.angle_beta   90.00
_cell.angle_gamma   90.00
#
_symmetry.space_group_name_H-M   'P 1'
#
loop_
_entity.id
_entity.type
_entity.pdbx_description
1 polymer ?
#
loop_
_entity_poly.entity_id
_entity_poly.type
_entity_poly.pdbx_seq_one_letter_code
_entity_poly.pdbx_strand_id
1 'polypeptide(L)'
;MKIIAFSMDLARQKERVDFVRGQMDFCRANGYNTILLYLEASVRTSVTPFFAASSSYSLAELADMVNYGESIGLDVIPAFETLAHMEKFFVYDELADLAEFESEQRDGRDFCSPDYPRGSHGCVTNARLQDFTDRYVTEVCSVFHSRYVHMGMDEMFQFACCERCRRVIAGGTTKERLFVDFVLHAHDLVAGMGRTMMIWDDMLEYYPVEEVLPRDIVMCNWSYIYIGHSPRGKWTGRCGGNRLALYDTLGFSYLFCCKAGDLSQVYNVDSYTDFAATYHPLGAVLTSWERSDGFYPCLQPAIAYAGRRWSGTLGEKGAVDVFREYIGDADLAERIVSLYAPDFLFCRTDVTHIAEEDHHVAAAYVAQLCTALNAFEKAERAHIGDGNDVFADLYANLGLQYATLSLSALGNKVFLAYEGGGVKSIQPYLPVLERAEALFARAEAIGQRLMTGYRDGIESYGDAWGRRCRANRQLVGNLRRDLLATVGQKRGVLRLRLMLPDTYSSIRGEISVRYAGDDSDTLLYRGSTKTMLTMFDVSGEYELRFATEPRRVQSMTFAAFGEGAQFPVYATHFDGETWFPPQTAEAVGGKVKDTEHLLRDDTAFATLGCDNGRTHLDDMTLAKIRNAVRIGF
;
A
#
# COMPACT_ATOMS: atom_id res chain seq x y z
N MET A 1 10.43 22.31 -19.11
CA MET A 1 10.23 20.84 -19.25
C MET A 1 9.29 20.59 -20.42
N LYS A 2 9.56 19.51 -21.20
CA LYS A 2 8.67 19.12 -22.31
C LYS A 2 7.44 18.36 -21.82
N ILE A 3 7.62 17.49 -20.82
CA ILE A 3 6.58 16.70 -20.20
C ILE A 3 6.40 17.18 -18.76
N ILE A 4 5.19 17.58 -18.42
CA ILE A 4 4.76 17.88 -17.05
C ILE A 4 3.51 17.05 -16.83
N ALA A 5 3.68 15.89 -16.18
CA ALA A 5 2.67 14.86 -16.14
C ALA A 5 2.11 14.64 -14.73
N PHE A 6 0.83 14.31 -14.67
CA PHE A 6 0.20 13.70 -13.51
C PHE A 6 -0.18 12.26 -13.84
N SER A 7 0.26 11.32 -13.03
CA SER A 7 -0.10 9.91 -13.16
C SER A 7 -1.32 9.63 -12.29
N MET A 8 -2.42 9.30 -12.94
CA MET A 8 -3.69 9.00 -12.30
C MET A 8 -3.86 7.48 -12.20
N ASP A 9 -3.94 6.97 -10.99
CA ASP A 9 -4.15 5.55 -10.73
C ASP A 9 -5.62 5.18 -10.93
N LEU A 10 -5.91 4.52 -12.04
CA LEU A 10 -7.22 3.95 -12.36
C LEU A 10 -7.25 2.43 -12.19
N ALA A 11 -6.14 1.84 -11.79
CA ALA A 11 -6.01 0.40 -11.62
C ALA A 11 -6.59 -0.06 -10.28
N ARG A 12 -6.38 0.69 -9.21
CA ARG A 12 -6.81 0.27 -7.86
C ARG A 12 -8.27 0.53 -7.59
N GLN A 13 -8.90 1.37 -8.40
CA GLN A 13 -10.32 1.69 -8.31
C GLN A 13 -10.86 2.20 -9.64
N LYS A 14 -12.10 1.92 -9.93
CA LYS A 14 -12.79 2.50 -11.08
C LYS A 14 -13.42 3.83 -10.68
N GLU A 15 -12.94 4.91 -11.25
CA GLU A 15 -13.55 6.24 -11.12
C GLU A 15 -14.58 6.47 -12.21
N ARG A 16 -15.55 7.35 -11.98
CA ARG A 16 -16.47 7.78 -13.04
C ARG A 16 -15.74 8.58 -14.10
N VAL A 17 -16.16 8.44 -15.34
CA VAL A 17 -15.54 9.14 -16.49
C VAL A 17 -15.60 10.67 -16.32
N ASP A 18 -16.72 11.20 -15.81
CA ASP A 18 -16.88 12.66 -15.58
C ASP A 18 -15.93 13.14 -14.46
N PHE A 19 -15.66 12.33 -13.44
CA PHE A 19 -14.67 12.65 -12.42
C PHE A 19 -13.26 12.70 -13.02
N VAL A 20 -12.88 11.71 -13.84
CA VAL A 20 -11.57 11.68 -14.51
C VAL A 20 -11.38 12.91 -15.39
N ARG A 21 -12.41 13.30 -16.16
CA ARG A 21 -12.40 14.53 -16.95
C ARG A 21 -12.21 15.78 -16.09
N GLY A 22 -12.92 15.87 -14.96
CA GLY A 22 -12.73 16.98 -14.01
C GLY A 22 -11.31 17.06 -13.44
N GLN A 23 -10.66 15.91 -13.20
CA GLN A 23 -9.24 15.88 -12.80
C GLN A 23 -8.31 16.32 -13.94
N MET A 24 -8.63 15.98 -15.20
CA MET A 24 -7.89 16.47 -16.37
C MET A 24 -8.00 18.01 -16.49
N ASP A 25 -9.19 18.58 -16.32
CA ASP A 25 -9.39 20.04 -16.27
C ASP A 25 -8.56 20.68 -15.17
N PHE A 26 -8.60 20.09 -13.97
CA PHE A 26 -7.84 20.55 -12.82
C PHE A 26 -6.33 20.54 -13.11
N CYS A 27 -5.81 19.45 -13.65
CA CYS A 27 -4.40 19.33 -14.02
C CYS A 27 -4.02 20.36 -15.08
N ARG A 28 -4.84 20.50 -16.14
CA ARG A 28 -4.59 21.48 -17.21
C ARG A 28 -4.53 22.91 -16.68
N ALA A 29 -5.46 23.27 -15.80
CA ALA A 29 -5.51 24.59 -15.16
C ALA A 29 -4.28 24.87 -14.26
N ASN A 30 -3.63 23.82 -13.75
CA ASN A 30 -2.47 23.92 -12.88
C ASN A 30 -1.13 23.66 -13.58
N GLY A 31 -1.09 23.74 -14.93
CA GLY A 31 0.17 23.76 -15.67
C GLY A 31 0.66 22.40 -16.19
N TYR A 32 -0.09 21.34 -15.98
CA TYR A 32 0.19 20.05 -16.61
C TYR A 32 -0.12 20.08 -18.11
N ASN A 33 0.67 19.39 -18.89
CA ASN A 33 0.45 19.19 -20.32
C ASN A 33 0.29 17.71 -20.68
N THR A 34 0.39 16.82 -19.70
CA THR A 34 0.36 15.36 -19.89
C THR A 34 -0.37 14.69 -18.73
N ILE A 35 -1.14 13.65 -19.04
CA ILE A 35 -1.73 12.72 -18.07
C ILE A 35 -1.25 11.31 -18.40
N LEU A 36 -0.76 10.58 -17.40
CA LEU A 36 -0.59 9.14 -17.48
C LEU A 36 -1.82 8.48 -16.87
N LEU A 37 -2.52 7.63 -17.63
CA LEU A 37 -3.58 6.77 -17.10
C LEU A 37 -2.97 5.41 -16.76
N TYR A 38 -2.83 5.13 -15.48
CA TYR A 38 -2.29 3.87 -14.98
C TYR A 38 -3.40 2.84 -14.88
N LEU A 39 -3.31 1.74 -15.62
CA LEU A 39 -4.46 0.92 -15.97
C LEU A 39 -4.47 -0.50 -15.41
N GLU A 40 -3.34 -1.20 -15.28
CA GLU A 40 -3.28 -2.64 -14.90
C GLU A 40 -4.46 -3.46 -15.51
N ALA A 41 -5.20 -4.22 -14.68
CA ALA A 41 -6.36 -5.04 -15.06
C ALA A 41 -7.69 -4.24 -15.07
N SER A 42 -7.66 -2.96 -15.42
CA SER A 42 -8.85 -2.10 -15.35
C SER A 42 -9.54 -1.84 -16.71
N VAL A 43 -9.14 -2.51 -17.80
CA VAL A 43 -9.73 -2.31 -19.13
C VAL A 43 -10.24 -3.62 -19.71
N ARG A 44 -11.48 -3.61 -20.17
CA ARG A 44 -12.06 -4.75 -20.92
C ARG A 44 -11.66 -4.68 -22.39
N THR A 45 -11.04 -5.76 -22.84
CA THR A 45 -10.60 -5.98 -24.22
C THR A 45 -11.12 -7.30 -24.75
N SER A 46 -10.77 -7.64 -25.98
CA SER A 46 -11.11 -8.95 -26.54
C SER A 46 -10.43 -10.12 -25.83
N VAL A 47 -9.29 -9.86 -25.16
CA VAL A 47 -8.54 -10.87 -24.37
C VAL A 47 -8.95 -10.89 -22.90
N THR A 48 -9.74 -9.92 -22.45
CA THR A 48 -10.25 -9.82 -21.08
C THR A 48 -11.77 -9.63 -21.02
N PRO A 49 -12.56 -10.39 -21.81
CA PRO A 49 -14.03 -10.21 -21.89
C PRO A 49 -14.74 -10.55 -20.58
N PHE A 50 -14.07 -11.28 -19.68
CA PHE A 50 -14.57 -11.72 -18.38
C PHE A 50 -14.41 -10.66 -17.28
N PHE A 51 -13.72 -9.54 -17.52
CA PHE A 51 -13.64 -8.47 -16.53
C PHE A 51 -15.00 -7.85 -16.25
N ALA A 52 -15.32 -7.64 -14.99
CA ALA A 52 -16.59 -7.04 -14.61
C ALA A 52 -16.68 -5.57 -15.04
N ALA A 53 -17.85 -5.16 -15.55
CA ALA A 53 -18.08 -3.78 -15.96
C ALA A 53 -18.00 -2.79 -14.79
N SER A 54 -18.28 -3.26 -13.58
CA SER A 54 -18.23 -2.49 -12.36
C SER A 54 -16.80 -2.09 -11.95
N SER A 55 -15.79 -2.92 -12.26
CA SER A 55 -14.39 -2.70 -11.87
C SER A 55 -13.46 -2.38 -13.05
N SER A 56 -13.99 -2.29 -14.27
CA SER A 56 -13.16 -2.06 -15.46
C SER A 56 -13.84 -1.16 -16.49
N TYR A 57 -13.04 -0.41 -17.22
CA TYR A 57 -13.48 0.45 -18.31
C TYR A 57 -13.66 -0.36 -19.61
N SER A 58 -14.65 0.00 -20.40
CA SER A 58 -14.70 -0.39 -21.81
C SER A 58 -13.72 0.46 -22.62
N LEU A 59 -13.33 -0.01 -23.80
CA LEU A 59 -12.53 0.80 -24.74
C LEU A 59 -13.25 2.10 -25.14
N ALA A 60 -14.59 2.10 -25.18
CA ALA A 60 -15.37 3.31 -25.48
C ALA A 60 -15.28 4.35 -24.33
N GLU A 61 -15.38 3.93 -23.05
CA GLU A 61 -15.19 4.83 -21.92
C GLU A 61 -13.76 5.37 -21.89
N LEU A 62 -12.78 4.52 -22.21
CA LEU A 62 -11.37 4.92 -22.26
C LEU A 62 -11.12 5.92 -23.41
N ALA A 63 -11.65 5.65 -24.61
CA ALA A 63 -11.56 6.57 -25.75
C ALA A 63 -12.20 7.93 -25.44
N ASP A 64 -13.30 7.94 -24.70
CA ASP A 64 -13.97 9.16 -24.28
C ASP A 64 -13.08 10.02 -23.36
N MET A 65 -12.40 9.40 -22.39
CA MET A 65 -11.44 10.09 -21.52
C MET A 65 -10.23 10.63 -22.30
N VAL A 66 -9.68 9.80 -23.22
CA VAL A 66 -8.52 10.20 -24.05
C VAL A 66 -8.87 11.39 -24.94
N ASN A 67 -9.97 11.27 -25.73
CA ASN A 67 -10.42 12.34 -26.62
C ASN A 67 -10.71 13.64 -25.85
N TYR A 68 -11.30 13.53 -24.65
CA TYR A 68 -11.54 14.70 -23.82
C TYR A 68 -10.24 15.38 -23.40
N GLY A 69 -9.28 14.63 -22.87
CA GLY A 69 -7.99 15.17 -22.44
C GLY A 69 -7.26 15.87 -23.60
N GLU A 70 -7.24 15.25 -24.79
CA GLU A 70 -6.65 15.85 -25.98
C GLU A 70 -7.37 17.12 -26.44
N SER A 71 -8.70 17.14 -26.34
CA SER A 71 -9.50 18.31 -26.70
C SER A 71 -9.19 19.57 -25.88
N ILE A 72 -8.70 19.39 -24.65
CA ILE A 72 -8.26 20.46 -23.77
C ILE A 72 -6.74 20.69 -23.79
N GLY A 73 -6.02 20.00 -24.69
CA GLY A 73 -4.58 20.18 -24.92
C GLY A 73 -3.68 19.41 -23.96
N LEU A 74 -4.11 18.25 -23.47
CA LEU A 74 -3.30 17.30 -22.75
C LEU A 74 -2.85 16.16 -23.68
N ASP A 75 -1.61 15.71 -23.53
CA ASP A 75 -1.16 14.41 -24.05
C ASP A 75 -1.58 13.31 -23.05
N VAL A 76 -2.33 12.30 -23.51
CA VAL A 76 -2.85 11.25 -22.66
C VAL A 76 -2.09 9.94 -22.95
N ILE A 77 -1.26 9.52 -22.02
CA ILE A 77 -0.35 8.38 -22.14
C ILE A 77 -0.95 7.16 -21.43
N PRO A 78 -1.08 5.99 -22.10
CA PRO A 78 -1.40 4.75 -21.41
C PRO A 78 -0.21 4.28 -20.59
N ALA A 79 -0.45 3.85 -19.35
CA ALA A 79 0.56 3.25 -18.48
C ALA A 79 0.09 1.86 -18.03
N PHE A 80 0.88 0.85 -18.35
CA PHE A 80 0.62 -0.55 -18.08
C PHE A 80 1.56 -1.08 -17.02
N GLU A 81 1.18 -2.24 -16.50
CA GLU A 81 2.09 -3.19 -15.86
C GLU A 81 2.12 -4.48 -16.68
N THR A 82 3.31 -4.95 -16.97
CA THR A 82 3.47 -6.02 -17.96
C THR A 82 4.17 -7.28 -17.44
N LEU A 83 4.79 -7.23 -16.28
CA LEU A 83 5.48 -8.36 -15.66
C LEU A 83 5.36 -8.40 -14.14
N ALA A 84 5.32 -7.25 -13.46
CA ALA A 84 4.96 -7.12 -12.06
C ALA A 84 3.59 -6.43 -11.93
N HIS A 85 3.08 -6.31 -10.71
CA HIS A 85 1.76 -5.72 -10.41
C HIS A 85 0.60 -6.29 -11.24
N MET A 86 0.72 -7.58 -11.59
CA MET A 86 -0.28 -8.30 -12.38
C MET A 86 -1.24 -9.13 -11.51
N GLU A 87 -1.22 -8.96 -10.20
CA GLU A 87 -2.01 -9.75 -9.25
C GLU A 87 -3.49 -9.77 -9.58
N LYS A 88 -4.04 -8.66 -10.08
CA LYS A 88 -5.45 -8.56 -10.47
C LYS A 88 -5.80 -9.30 -11.75
N PHE A 89 -4.83 -9.50 -12.63
CA PHE A 89 -5.02 -10.37 -13.78
C PHE A 89 -5.11 -11.83 -13.34
N PHE A 90 -4.29 -12.23 -12.37
CA PHE A 90 -4.13 -13.62 -11.96
C PHE A 90 -5.22 -14.13 -11.01
N VAL A 91 -6.15 -13.29 -10.57
CA VAL A 91 -7.35 -13.77 -9.86
C VAL A 91 -8.32 -14.50 -10.78
N TYR A 92 -8.25 -14.23 -12.09
CA TYR A 92 -9.06 -14.88 -13.10
C TYR A 92 -8.44 -16.22 -13.50
N ASP A 93 -9.26 -17.29 -13.53
CA ASP A 93 -8.79 -18.63 -13.89
C ASP A 93 -8.25 -18.70 -15.31
N GLU A 94 -8.76 -17.88 -16.21
CA GLU A 94 -8.32 -17.76 -17.60
C GLU A 94 -6.87 -17.27 -17.75
N LEU A 95 -6.36 -16.57 -16.74
CA LEU A 95 -5.01 -15.99 -16.74
C LEU A 95 -4.11 -16.58 -15.63
N ALA A 96 -4.63 -17.52 -14.86
CA ALA A 96 -3.95 -18.09 -13.70
C ALA A 96 -2.59 -18.72 -14.03
N ASP A 97 -2.47 -19.37 -15.18
CA ASP A 97 -1.25 -20.04 -15.64
C ASP A 97 -0.17 -19.08 -16.18
N LEU A 98 -0.49 -17.78 -16.28
CA LEU A 98 0.48 -16.74 -16.67
C LEU A 98 1.35 -16.30 -15.49
N ALA A 99 0.90 -16.55 -14.26
CA ALA A 99 1.61 -16.16 -13.06
C ALA A 99 2.96 -16.89 -12.92
N GLU A 100 3.91 -16.23 -12.28
CA GLU A 100 5.21 -16.82 -11.92
C GLU A 100 5.05 -17.95 -10.90
N PHE A 101 4.04 -17.85 -10.03
CA PHE A 101 3.76 -18.87 -9.01
C PHE A 101 2.38 -19.49 -9.21
N GLU A 102 2.33 -20.80 -9.23
CA GLU A 102 1.11 -21.53 -8.93
C GLU A 102 0.86 -21.45 -7.41
N SER A 103 -0.41 -21.49 -6.97
CA SER A 103 -0.81 -21.33 -5.58
C SER A 103 -0.15 -22.31 -4.60
N GLU A 104 0.37 -23.41 -5.11
CA GLU A 104 1.01 -24.49 -4.33
C GLU A 104 2.55 -24.37 -4.20
N GLN A 105 3.20 -23.46 -4.93
CA GLN A 105 4.66 -23.36 -5.02
C GLN A 105 5.27 -22.24 -4.17
N ARG A 106 4.67 -21.93 -3.05
CA ARG A 106 5.14 -20.84 -2.18
C ARG A 106 6.35 -21.28 -1.36
N ASP A 107 7.49 -20.68 -1.63
CA ASP A 107 8.69 -20.78 -0.79
C ASP A 107 8.77 -19.69 0.29
N GLY A 108 7.61 -19.15 0.72
CA GLY A 108 7.51 -18.23 1.84
C GLY A 108 7.84 -16.76 1.55
N ARG A 109 7.98 -16.36 0.29
CA ARG A 109 8.34 -14.97 -0.08
C ARG A 109 7.14 -14.14 -0.55
N ASP A 110 6.99 -13.12 0.03
CA ASP A 110 6.33 -11.87 0.29
C ASP A 110 5.21 -11.29 -0.58
N PHE A 111 4.97 -11.58 -1.81
CA PHE A 111 3.96 -10.87 -2.59
C PHE A 111 2.66 -11.67 -2.83
N CYS A 112 2.54 -12.82 -2.22
CA CYS A 112 1.29 -13.55 -2.23
C CYS A 112 0.44 -13.19 -1.01
N SER A 113 -0.75 -12.66 -1.23
CA SER A 113 -1.76 -12.48 -0.19
C SER A 113 -2.88 -13.50 -0.38
N PRO A 114 -3.75 -13.70 0.61
CA PRO A 114 -4.97 -14.49 0.43
C PRO A 114 -5.83 -14.01 -0.74
N ASP A 115 -5.79 -12.69 -1.02
CA ASP A 115 -6.54 -12.06 -2.09
C ASP A 115 -5.88 -12.29 -3.46
N TYR A 116 -4.56 -12.46 -3.46
CA TYR A 116 -3.75 -12.66 -4.66
C TYR A 116 -2.85 -13.90 -4.48
N PRO A 117 -3.45 -15.09 -4.49
CA PRO A 117 -2.74 -16.33 -4.13
C PRO A 117 -1.61 -16.67 -5.11
N ARG A 118 -1.63 -16.11 -6.31
CA ARG A 118 -0.62 -16.33 -7.34
C ARG A 118 0.46 -15.24 -7.37
N GLY A 119 0.39 -14.29 -6.44
CA GLY A 119 1.32 -13.15 -6.38
C GLY A 119 1.10 -12.16 -7.52
N SER A 120 2.05 -11.24 -7.67
CA SER A 120 1.97 -10.11 -8.61
C SER A 120 2.80 -10.28 -9.87
N HIS A 121 3.59 -11.38 -10.00
CA HIS A 121 4.56 -11.50 -11.07
C HIS A 121 4.12 -12.48 -12.16
N GLY A 122 4.26 -12.06 -13.40
CA GLY A 122 4.09 -12.90 -14.57
C GLY A 122 5.34 -13.74 -14.85
N CYS A 123 5.15 -14.93 -15.42
CA CYS A 123 6.26 -15.82 -15.77
C CYS A 123 6.91 -15.39 -17.10
N VAL A 124 8.07 -14.76 -17.04
CA VAL A 124 8.80 -14.22 -18.21
C VAL A 124 9.12 -15.25 -19.29
N THR A 125 9.21 -16.54 -18.95
CA THR A 125 9.44 -17.63 -19.91
C THR A 125 8.15 -18.29 -20.41
N ASN A 126 6.98 -17.74 -20.05
CA ASN A 126 5.70 -18.22 -20.53
C ASN A 126 5.29 -17.47 -21.80
N ALA A 127 5.35 -18.13 -22.94
CA ALA A 127 4.96 -17.53 -24.23
C ALA A 127 3.51 -17.03 -24.27
N ARG A 128 2.60 -17.62 -23.46
CA ARG A 128 1.22 -17.13 -23.34
C ARG A 128 1.15 -15.78 -22.62
N LEU A 129 2.04 -15.53 -21.63
CA LEU A 129 2.10 -14.22 -20.99
C LEU A 129 2.45 -13.15 -22.03
N GLN A 130 3.46 -13.43 -22.83
CA GLN A 130 3.90 -12.52 -23.88
C GLN A 130 2.78 -12.23 -24.91
N ASP A 131 2.14 -13.29 -25.44
CA ASP A 131 1.00 -13.14 -26.37
C ASP A 131 -0.16 -12.35 -25.74
N PHE A 132 -0.49 -12.65 -24.48
CA PHE A 132 -1.53 -11.93 -23.74
C PHE A 132 -1.18 -10.45 -23.59
N THR A 133 0.03 -10.13 -23.14
CA THR A 133 0.50 -8.76 -22.93
C THR A 133 0.50 -7.98 -24.25
N ASP A 134 1.03 -8.58 -25.33
CA ASP A 134 1.09 -7.95 -26.65
C ASP A 134 -0.30 -7.58 -27.15
N ARG A 135 -1.25 -8.49 -27.06
CA ARG A 135 -2.63 -8.28 -27.49
C ARG A 135 -3.36 -7.27 -26.61
N TYR A 136 -3.22 -7.38 -25.30
CA TYR A 136 -3.84 -6.46 -24.34
C TYR A 136 -3.35 -5.02 -24.56
N VAL A 137 -2.03 -4.82 -24.59
CA VAL A 137 -1.40 -3.52 -24.80
C VAL A 137 -1.79 -2.95 -26.17
N THR A 138 -1.74 -3.75 -27.23
CA THR A 138 -2.11 -3.30 -28.59
C THR A 138 -3.56 -2.84 -28.66
N GLU A 139 -4.48 -3.62 -28.08
CA GLU A 139 -5.90 -3.30 -28.12
C GLU A 139 -6.23 -2.05 -27.29
N VAL A 140 -5.67 -1.94 -26.08
CA VAL A 140 -5.83 -0.73 -25.26
C VAL A 140 -5.21 0.49 -25.94
N CYS A 141 -4.01 0.35 -26.50
CA CYS A 141 -3.34 1.44 -27.21
C CYS A 141 -4.11 1.91 -28.47
N SER A 142 -5.04 1.13 -28.99
CA SER A 142 -5.82 1.51 -30.18
C SER A 142 -6.68 2.76 -29.98
N VAL A 143 -7.00 3.13 -28.74
CA VAL A 143 -7.78 4.31 -28.39
C VAL A 143 -6.95 5.48 -27.87
N PHE A 144 -5.62 5.34 -27.79
CA PHE A 144 -4.69 6.41 -27.41
C PHE A 144 -3.95 6.95 -28.63
N HIS A 145 -3.62 8.25 -28.64
CA HIS A 145 -2.91 8.90 -29.73
C HIS A 145 -1.52 9.43 -29.33
N SER A 146 -1.18 9.37 -28.03
CA SER A 146 0.15 9.75 -27.56
C SER A 146 1.25 8.98 -28.30
N ARG A 147 2.36 9.67 -28.54
CA ARG A 147 3.58 9.01 -29.04
C ARG A 147 4.25 8.11 -28.01
N TYR A 148 3.84 8.18 -26.75
CA TYR A 148 4.43 7.43 -25.64
C TYR A 148 3.49 6.31 -25.17
N VAL A 149 4.12 5.22 -24.70
CA VAL A 149 3.45 4.12 -23.99
C VAL A 149 4.34 3.73 -22.80
N HIS A 150 3.80 3.75 -21.60
CA HIS A 150 4.52 3.33 -20.41
C HIS A 150 4.22 1.85 -20.13
N MET A 151 5.27 1.02 -20.07
CA MET A 151 5.16 -0.45 -19.96
C MET A 151 5.35 -0.96 -18.53
N GLY A 152 5.48 -0.07 -17.52
CA GLY A 152 5.69 -0.45 -16.12
C GLY A 152 7.09 -0.97 -15.86
N MET A 153 7.21 -2.23 -15.43
CA MET A 153 8.45 -2.97 -15.18
C MET A 153 9.16 -2.61 -13.86
N ASP A 154 8.44 -2.09 -12.89
CA ASP A 154 8.93 -1.84 -11.54
C ASP A 154 8.72 -3.03 -10.60
N GLU A 155 9.44 -3.03 -9.49
CA GLU A 155 9.27 -3.92 -8.33
C GLU A 155 9.20 -5.42 -8.66
N MET A 156 9.92 -5.89 -9.68
CA MET A 156 9.94 -7.29 -10.12
C MET A 156 10.82 -8.16 -9.21
N PHE A 157 10.57 -8.15 -7.89
CA PHE A 157 11.42 -8.83 -6.90
C PHE A 157 11.43 -10.35 -7.02
N GLN A 158 10.37 -10.95 -7.55
CA GLN A 158 10.24 -12.39 -7.77
C GLN A 158 10.43 -12.80 -9.23
N PHE A 159 11.19 -12.01 -9.97
CA PHE A 159 11.48 -12.24 -11.38
C PHE A 159 12.24 -13.56 -11.60
N ALA A 160 11.75 -14.35 -12.54
CA ALA A 160 12.35 -15.60 -12.97
C ALA A 160 12.67 -16.58 -11.83
N CYS A 161 11.70 -16.79 -10.92
CA CYS A 161 11.83 -17.65 -9.74
C CYS A 161 11.12 -19.00 -9.86
N CYS A 162 10.18 -19.18 -10.79
CA CYS A 162 9.45 -20.45 -10.94
C CYS A 162 10.31 -21.57 -11.50
N GLU A 163 9.79 -22.80 -11.46
CA GLU A 163 10.51 -23.98 -11.96
C GLU A 163 10.79 -23.88 -13.47
N ARG A 164 9.85 -23.34 -14.25
CA ARG A 164 10.04 -23.13 -15.70
C ARG A 164 11.24 -22.20 -15.95
N CYS A 165 11.28 -21.04 -15.28
CA CYS A 165 12.37 -20.10 -15.39
C CYS A 165 13.70 -20.69 -14.92
N ARG A 166 13.70 -21.41 -13.78
CA ARG A 166 14.91 -22.09 -13.26
C ARG A 166 15.47 -23.11 -14.25
N ARG A 167 14.60 -23.87 -14.95
CA ARG A 167 15.04 -24.81 -15.99
C ARG A 167 15.70 -24.08 -17.18
N VAL A 168 15.14 -22.96 -17.61
CA VAL A 168 15.71 -22.15 -18.69
C VAL A 168 17.08 -21.60 -18.28
N ILE A 169 17.20 -21.08 -17.05
CA ILE A 169 18.46 -20.58 -16.49
C ILE A 169 19.50 -21.71 -16.39
N ALA A 170 19.11 -22.88 -15.90
CA ALA A 170 19.98 -24.06 -15.83
C ALA A 170 20.43 -24.52 -17.23
N GLY A 171 19.68 -24.22 -18.28
CA GLY A 171 20.03 -24.47 -19.69
C GLY A 171 21.05 -23.50 -20.27
N GLY A 172 21.57 -22.52 -19.49
CA GLY A 172 22.70 -21.66 -19.88
C GLY A 172 22.34 -20.19 -20.13
N THR A 173 21.12 -19.74 -19.81
CA THR A 173 20.78 -18.31 -19.80
C THR A 173 21.00 -17.69 -18.39
N THR A 174 20.79 -16.37 -18.25
CA THR A 174 20.85 -15.66 -16.96
C THR A 174 19.57 -14.87 -16.74
N LYS A 175 19.32 -14.43 -15.50
CA LYS A 175 18.21 -13.53 -15.20
C LYS A 175 18.32 -12.20 -15.94
N GLU A 176 19.53 -11.65 -16.00
CA GLU A 176 19.83 -10.42 -16.74
C GLU A 176 19.48 -10.57 -18.22
N ARG A 177 19.80 -11.71 -18.83
CA ARG A 177 19.46 -11.98 -20.22
C ARG A 177 17.95 -12.07 -20.44
N LEU A 178 17.24 -12.77 -19.55
CA LEU A 178 15.77 -12.85 -19.61
C LEU A 178 15.12 -11.46 -19.45
N PHE A 179 15.68 -10.63 -18.57
CA PHE A 179 15.21 -9.26 -18.39
C PHE A 179 15.44 -8.41 -19.66
N VAL A 180 16.64 -8.45 -20.23
CA VAL A 180 16.95 -7.73 -21.48
C VAL A 180 16.03 -8.18 -22.60
N ASP A 181 15.87 -9.50 -22.79
CA ASP A 181 15.01 -10.05 -23.85
C ASP A 181 13.56 -9.58 -23.70
N PHE A 182 13.04 -9.51 -22.47
CA PHE A 182 11.71 -9.01 -22.20
C PHE A 182 11.57 -7.51 -22.51
N VAL A 183 12.54 -6.69 -22.06
CA VAL A 183 12.55 -5.25 -22.34
C VAL A 183 12.65 -4.97 -23.85
N LEU A 184 13.50 -5.71 -24.57
CA LEU A 184 13.64 -5.57 -26.02
C LEU A 184 12.35 -5.98 -26.76
N HIS A 185 11.70 -7.06 -26.33
CA HIS A 185 10.42 -7.47 -26.92
C HIS A 185 9.34 -6.39 -26.72
N ALA A 186 9.22 -5.85 -25.49
CA ALA A 186 8.28 -4.77 -25.22
C ALA A 186 8.60 -3.49 -26.03
N HIS A 187 9.88 -3.19 -26.18
CA HIS A 187 10.34 -2.09 -27.02
C HIS A 187 9.92 -2.29 -28.49
N ASP A 188 10.15 -3.49 -29.04
CA ASP A 188 9.78 -3.81 -30.43
C ASP A 188 8.26 -3.74 -30.64
N LEU A 189 7.47 -4.20 -29.66
CA LEU A 189 6.01 -4.07 -29.67
C LEU A 189 5.58 -2.60 -29.77
N VAL A 190 6.12 -1.76 -28.90
CA VAL A 190 5.79 -0.32 -28.85
C VAL A 190 6.28 0.42 -30.09
N ALA A 191 7.50 0.12 -30.54
CA ALA A 191 8.07 0.67 -31.78
C ALA A 191 7.27 0.23 -33.02
N GLY A 192 6.78 -1.02 -33.04
CA GLY A 192 5.90 -1.53 -34.09
C GLY A 192 4.57 -0.76 -34.21
N MET A 193 4.11 -0.15 -33.12
CA MET A 193 2.96 0.78 -33.12
C MET A 193 3.37 2.22 -33.52
N GLY A 194 4.62 2.48 -33.85
CA GLY A 194 5.14 3.80 -34.16
C GLY A 194 5.30 4.73 -32.93
N ARG A 195 5.45 4.15 -31.75
CA ARG A 195 5.51 4.88 -30.47
C ARG A 195 6.82 4.69 -29.75
N THR A 196 7.04 5.48 -28.71
CA THR A 196 8.23 5.47 -27.84
C THR A 196 7.86 4.84 -26.50
N MET A 197 8.64 3.85 -26.08
CA MET A 197 8.46 3.16 -24.82
C MET A 197 8.97 3.98 -23.63
N MET A 198 8.24 3.95 -22.51
CA MET A 198 8.65 4.44 -21.20
C MET A 198 8.65 3.27 -20.22
N ILE A 199 9.58 3.25 -19.26
CA ILE A 199 9.63 2.24 -18.19
C ILE A 199 10.02 2.87 -16.85
N TRP A 200 9.57 2.28 -15.75
CA TRP A 200 10.18 2.53 -14.44
C TRP A 200 11.59 1.93 -14.40
N ASP A 201 12.52 2.58 -13.74
CA ASP A 201 13.94 2.25 -13.86
C ASP A 201 14.54 1.50 -12.66
N ASP A 202 13.76 1.24 -11.64
CA ASP A 202 14.26 0.66 -10.37
C ASP A 202 14.84 -0.75 -10.54
N MET A 203 14.31 -1.56 -11.47
CA MET A 203 14.87 -2.89 -11.72
C MET A 203 16.25 -2.88 -12.37
N LEU A 204 16.68 -1.76 -12.94
CA LEU A 204 18.05 -1.59 -13.41
C LEU A 204 19.09 -1.54 -12.26
N GLU A 205 18.64 -1.39 -11.02
CA GLU A 205 19.49 -1.59 -9.84
C GLU A 205 19.87 -3.06 -9.61
N TYR A 206 18.95 -3.99 -9.93
CA TYR A 206 19.18 -5.44 -9.85
C TYR A 206 19.88 -5.96 -11.11
N TYR A 207 19.49 -5.45 -12.26
CA TYR A 207 19.97 -5.84 -13.59
C TYR A 207 20.56 -4.61 -14.29
N PRO A 208 21.85 -4.28 -14.04
CA PRO A 208 22.50 -3.09 -14.61
C PRO A 208 22.86 -3.33 -16.09
N VAL A 209 21.85 -3.24 -16.94
CA VAL A 209 21.92 -3.57 -18.37
C VAL A 209 21.69 -2.36 -19.28
N GLU A 210 21.78 -1.16 -18.75
CA GLU A 210 21.51 0.09 -19.45
C GLU A 210 22.33 0.24 -20.75
N GLU A 211 23.57 -0.27 -20.76
CA GLU A 211 24.45 -0.16 -21.93
C GLU A 211 23.93 -0.88 -23.17
N VAL A 212 23.12 -1.93 -22.98
CA VAL A 212 22.59 -2.75 -24.08
C VAL A 212 21.16 -2.40 -24.48
N LEU A 213 20.51 -1.51 -23.74
CA LEU A 213 19.14 -1.10 -24.04
C LEU A 213 19.09 -0.01 -25.13
N PRO A 214 18.03 0.01 -25.97
CA PRO A 214 17.76 1.07 -26.93
C PRO A 214 17.71 2.46 -26.29
N ARG A 215 18.37 3.46 -26.90
CA ARG A 215 18.48 4.81 -26.34
C ARG A 215 17.22 5.66 -26.50
N ASP A 216 16.27 5.22 -27.26
CA ASP A 216 14.94 5.87 -27.41
C ASP A 216 13.94 5.46 -26.31
N ILE A 217 14.27 4.49 -25.46
CA ILE A 217 13.49 4.22 -24.24
C ILE A 217 13.60 5.42 -23.29
N VAL A 218 12.46 5.87 -22.76
CA VAL A 218 12.42 6.93 -21.75
C VAL A 218 12.42 6.30 -20.35
N MET A 219 13.44 6.62 -19.57
CA MET A 219 13.61 6.13 -18.20
C MET A 219 12.80 6.98 -17.22
N CYS A 220 11.93 6.38 -16.43
CA CYS A 220 11.15 7.05 -15.41
C CYS A 220 11.74 6.75 -14.03
N ASN A 221 12.57 7.67 -13.54
CA ASN A 221 13.24 7.53 -12.24
C ASN A 221 12.35 8.04 -11.12
N TRP A 222 11.76 7.13 -10.35
CA TRP A 222 10.87 7.50 -9.26
C TRP A 222 11.58 7.48 -7.90
N SER A 223 11.25 8.44 -7.05
CA SER A 223 11.64 8.48 -5.65
C SER A 223 10.64 9.31 -4.87
N TYR A 224 10.12 8.77 -3.77
CA TYR A 224 9.00 9.37 -3.02
C TYR A 224 9.42 9.92 -1.66
N ILE A 225 10.72 9.94 -1.40
CA ILE A 225 11.33 10.45 -0.19
C ILE A 225 12.02 11.79 -0.44
N TYR A 226 12.56 12.40 0.62
CA TYR A 226 13.42 13.56 0.47
C TYR A 226 14.70 13.20 -0.30
N ILE A 227 14.94 13.89 -1.40
CA ILE A 227 16.16 13.81 -2.17
C ILE A 227 17.14 14.86 -1.64
N GLY A 228 18.09 14.45 -0.83
CA GLY A 228 19.12 15.34 -0.31
C GLY A 228 20.11 15.76 -1.40
N HIS A 229 21.36 15.28 -1.30
CA HIS A 229 22.41 15.60 -2.27
C HIS A 229 22.60 14.55 -3.37
N SER A 230 21.96 13.40 -3.24
CA SER A 230 21.98 12.33 -4.25
C SER A 230 20.84 11.35 -3.99
N PRO A 231 20.07 10.95 -5.04
CA PRO A 231 19.13 9.85 -4.89
C PRO A 231 19.93 8.60 -4.51
N ARG A 232 19.55 7.97 -3.40
CA ARG A 232 20.12 6.67 -3.04
C ARG A 232 19.46 5.61 -3.92
N GLY A 233 20.21 4.57 -4.26
CA GLY A 233 19.63 3.35 -4.80
C GLY A 233 18.57 2.83 -3.85
N LYS A 234 17.41 2.44 -4.37
CA LYS A 234 16.22 2.09 -3.56
C LYS A 234 16.38 0.74 -2.90
N TRP A 235 16.97 -0.21 -3.62
CA TRP A 235 16.92 -1.61 -3.26
C TRP A 235 18.29 -2.21 -2.96
N THR A 236 19.26 -1.97 -3.81
CA THR A 236 20.56 -2.63 -3.70
C THR A 236 21.67 -1.69 -3.26
N GLY A 237 21.44 -0.39 -3.30
CA GLY A 237 22.49 0.62 -3.13
C GLY A 237 23.60 0.58 -4.18
N ARG A 238 23.50 -0.30 -5.18
CA ARG A 238 24.51 -0.46 -6.24
C ARG A 238 24.69 0.79 -7.07
N CYS A 239 23.60 1.50 -7.29
CA CYS A 239 23.65 2.81 -7.89
C CYS A 239 23.85 3.86 -6.80
N GLY A 240 24.80 3.68 -5.91
CA GLY A 240 25.26 4.69 -4.95
C GLY A 240 25.58 6.02 -5.62
N GLY A 241 24.95 6.25 -6.73
CA GLY A 241 25.10 7.31 -7.67
C GLY A 241 23.80 7.77 -8.23
N ASN A 242 23.92 8.81 -8.79
CA ASN A 242 23.05 9.66 -9.47
C ASN A 242 22.65 9.02 -10.82
N ARG A 243 21.49 8.39 -10.84
CA ARG A 243 21.00 7.78 -12.09
C ARG A 243 20.73 8.82 -13.17
N LEU A 244 20.34 10.05 -12.80
CA LEU A 244 20.12 11.11 -13.78
C LEU A 244 21.43 11.46 -14.51
N ALA A 245 22.56 11.51 -13.79
CA ALA A 245 23.88 11.67 -14.40
C ALA A 245 24.28 10.49 -15.31
N LEU A 246 23.90 9.27 -14.92
CA LEU A 246 24.13 8.08 -15.74
C LEU A 246 23.33 8.17 -17.05
N TYR A 247 22.06 8.57 -17.00
CA TYR A 247 21.22 8.70 -18.18
C TYR A 247 21.72 9.82 -19.12
N ASP A 248 22.14 10.97 -18.57
CA ASP A 248 22.80 12.01 -19.35
C ASP A 248 24.03 11.47 -20.07
N THR A 249 24.88 10.70 -19.36
CA THR A 249 26.10 10.11 -19.91
C THR A 249 25.83 9.10 -21.01
N LEU A 250 24.81 8.26 -20.83
CA LEU A 250 24.45 7.21 -21.78
C LEU A 250 23.55 7.70 -22.91
N GLY A 251 23.04 8.93 -22.83
CA GLY A 251 22.18 9.55 -23.85
C GLY A 251 20.72 9.08 -23.81
N PHE A 252 20.22 8.63 -22.66
CA PHE A 252 18.80 8.36 -22.50
C PHE A 252 18.00 9.64 -22.26
N SER A 253 16.77 9.68 -22.77
CA SER A 253 15.75 10.59 -22.25
C SER A 253 15.19 10.03 -20.94
N TYR A 254 14.89 10.91 -19.97
CA TYR A 254 14.35 10.46 -18.69
C TYR A 254 13.42 11.49 -18.05
N LEU A 255 12.55 11.00 -17.17
CA LEU A 255 11.66 11.78 -16.30
C LEU A 255 12.07 11.54 -14.85
N PHE A 256 11.99 12.56 -14.02
CA PHE A 256 12.01 12.36 -12.58
C PHE A 256 10.59 12.33 -12.03
N CYS A 257 10.30 11.39 -11.13
CA CYS A 257 8.95 11.07 -10.71
C CYS A 257 8.82 11.24 -9.19
N CYS A 258 7.99 12.21 -8.79
CA CYS A 258 7.61 12.49 -7.42
C CYS A 258 6.26 11.85 -7.09
N LYS A 259 5.88 11.78 -5.80
CA LYS A 259 4.55 11.33 -5.36
C LYS A 259 3.74 12.48 -4.76
N ALA A 260 2.47 12.53 -5.11
CA ALA A 260 1.46 13.23 -4.34
C ALA A 260 1.02 12.32 -3.18
N GLY A 261 1.30 12.70 -1.97
CA GLY A 261 0.98 11.91 -0.77
C GLY A 261 -0.20 12.45 -0.01
N ASP A 262 -0.55 11.70 0.99
CA ASP A 262 -1.76 11.78 1.83
C ASP A 262 -1.96 13.12 2.55
N LEU A 263 -0.89 13.87 2.81
CA LEU A 263 -0.99 15.21 3.40
C LEU A 263 -0.36 16.26 2.50
N SER A 264 0.95 16.27 2.31
CA SER A 264 1.56 17.24 1.41
C SER A 264 2.66 16.68 0.52
N GLN A 265 3.61 15.97 1.09
CA GLN A 265 4.86 15.52 0.44
C GLN A 265 5.57 16.60 -0.43
N VAL A 266 5.33 17.87 -0.14
CA VAL A 266 5.94 19.01 -0.85
C VAL A 266 7.45 18.90 -0.83
N TYR A 267 8.03 18.43 0.28
CA TYR A 267 9.48 18.22 0.42
C TYR A 267 10.06 17.25 -0.64
N ASN A 268 9.28 16.25 -1.07
CA ASN A 268 9.70 15.36 -2.15
C ASN A 268 9.72 16.10 -3.49
N VAL A 269 8.66 16.84 -3.81
CA VAL A 269 8.56 17.64 -5.03
C VAL A 269 9.71 18.65 -5.08
N ASP A 270 9.96 19.38 -3.99
CA ASP A 270 10.98 20.43 -3.94
C ASP A 270 12.38 19.86 -4.08
N SER A 271 12.73 18.91 -3.23
CA SER A 271 14.07 18.37 -3.20
C SER A 271 14.43 17.64 -4.51
N TYR A 272 13.49 16.93 -5.12
CA TYR A 272 13.76 16.24 -6.36
C TYR A 272 13.82 17.20 -7.56
N THR A 273 12.96 18.21 -7.58
CA THR A 273 13.03 19.26 -8.62
C THR A 273 14.36 19.99 -8.57
N ASP A 274 14.81 20.39 -7.38
CA ASP A 274 16.07 21.12 -7.21
C ASP A 274 17.29 20.24 -7.58
N PHE A 275 17.26 18.97 -7.22
CA PHE A 275 18.28 18.01 -7.63
C PHE A 275 18.28 17.81 -9.16
N ALA A 276 17.11 17.58 -9.76
CA ALA A 276 16.97 17.34 -11.20
C ALA A 276 17.31 18.57 -12.06
N ALA A 277 17.22 19.76 -11.51
CA ALA A 277 17.55 21.02 -12.20
C ALA A 277 19.02 21.09 -12.64
N THR A 278 19.91 20.28 -12.06
CA THR A 278 21.33 20.19 -12.43
C THR A 278 21.60 19.25 -13.62
N TYR A 279 20.57 18.57 -14.12
CA TYR A 279 20.61 17.59 -15.21
C TYR A 279 19.64 17.99 -16.34
N HIS A 280 19.48 17.12 -17.36
CA HIS A 280 18.70 17.42 -18.56
C HIS A 280 17.42 16.54 -18.66
N PRO A 281 16.55 16.47 -17.63
CA PRO A 281 15.35 15.66 -17.72
C PRO A 281 14.44 16.12 -18.83
N LEU A 282 13.79 15.18 -19.51
CA LEU A 282 12.73 15.45 -20.47
C LEU A 282 11.56 16.16 -19.79
N GLY A 283 11.30 15.83 -18.53
CA GLY A 283 10.25 16.42 -17.74
C GLY A 283 10.11 15.78 -16.37
N ALA A 284 8.93 15.94 -15.78
CA ALA A 284 8.57 15.47 -14.46
C ALA A 284 7.22 14.77 -14.46
N VAL A 285 7.06 13.80 -13.56
CA VAL A 285 5.78 13.14 -13.28
C VAL A 285 5.46 13.27 -11.79
N LEU A 286 4.25 13.67 -11.47
CA LEU A 286 3.69 13.53 -10.14
C LEU A 286 2.79 12.29 -10.14
N THR A 287 3.13 11.28 -9.34
CA THR A 287 2.35 10.05 -9.24
C THR A 287 1.35 10.12 -8.08
N SER A 288 0.22 9.46 -8.22
CA SER A 288 -0.68 9.15 -7.11
C SER A 288 -1.05 7.68 -7.23
N TRP A 289 -0.77 6.90 -6.16
CA TRP A 289 -0.91 5.46 -6.26
C TRP A 289 -2.12 4.93 -5.52
N GLU A 290 -2.13 5.02 -4.22
CA GLU A 290 -3.17 4.40 -3.42
C GLU A 290 -4.19 5.40 -2.93
N ARG A 291 -5.44 5.02 -3.10
CA ARG A 291 -6.58 5.77 -2.55
C ARG A 291 -6.84 5.44 -1.08
N SER A 292 -6.13 4.45 -0.57
CA SER A 292 -6.15 4.13 0.84
C SER A 292 -5.46 5.16 1.71
N ASP A 293 -4.54 5.93 1.13
CA ASP A 293 -3.80 6.99 1.82
C ASP A 293 -4.57 8.32 1.85
N GLY A 294 -5.60 8.45 1.02
CA GLY A 294 -6.43 9.64 0.94
C GLY A 294 -7.33 9.64 -0.28
N PHE A 295 -8.09 10.70 -0.43
CA PHE A 295 -8.94 10.94 -1.57
C PHE A 295 -8.36 12.05 -2.44
N TYR A 296 -8.83 12.19 -3.69
CA TYR A 296 -8.33 13.23 -4.58
C TYR A 296 -8.45 14.67 -4.04
N PRO A 297 -9.47 15.04 -3.26
CA PRO A 297 -9.51 16.38 -2.67
C PRO A 297 -8.27 16.73 -1.87
N CYS A 298 -7.76 15.85 -1.01
CA CYS A 298 -6.57 16.13 -0.20
C CYS A 298 -5.29 16.26 -1.03
N LEU A 299 -5.24 15.66 -2.22
CA LEU A 299 -4.09 15.73 -3.13
C LEU A 299 -4.07 17.02 -3.97
N GLN A 300 -5.22 17.68 -4.15
CA GLN A 300 -5.34 18.86 -5.03
C GLN A 300 -4.31 19.95 -4.75
N PRO A 301 -4.02 20.37 -3.49
CA PRO A 301 -3.02 21.40 -3.23
C PRO A 301 -1.62 20.98 -3.70
N ALA A 302 -1.22 19.72 -3.45
CA ALA A 302 0.09 19.20 -3.85
C ALA A 302 0.19 19.08 -5.38
N ILE A 303 -0.87 18.60 -6.04
CA ILE A 303 -0.95 18.52 -7.51
C ILE A 303 -0.83 19.94 -8.10
N ALA A 304 -1.59 20.90 -7.59
CA ALA A 304 -1.53 22.29 -8.05
C ALA A 304 -0.14 22.90 -7.85
N TYR A 305 0.47 22.67 -6.70
CA TYR A 305 1.81 23.16 -6.41
C TYR A 305 2.86 22.63 -7.38
N ALA A 306 2.92 21.31 -7.56
CA ALA A 306 3.90 20.67 -8.42
C ALA A 306 3.75 21.11 -9.89
N GLY A 307 2.53 21.10 -10.42
CA GLY A 307 2.27 21.52 -11.79
C GLY A 307 2.62 22.97 -12.06
N ARG A 308 2.25 23.90 -11.15
CA ARG A 308 2.59 25.32 -11.26
C ARG A 308 4.11 25.57 -11.13
N ARG A 309 4.80 24.82 -10.26
CA ARG A 309 6.26 24.89 -10.11
C ARG A 309 6.96 24.47 -11.40
N TRP A 310 6.60 23.33 -11.96
CA TRP A 310 7.24 22.76 -13.15
C TRP A 310 6.92 23.52 -14.44
N SER A 311 5.73 24.11 -14.54
CA SER A 311 5.32 24.93 -15.68
C SER A 311 5.85 26.37 -15.61
N GLY A 312 6.41 26.79 -14.47
CA GLY A 312 6.87 28.16 -14.24
C GLY A 312 5.74 29.17 -13.97
N THR A 313 4.52 28.69 -13.72
CA THR A 313 3.36 29.55 -13.43
C THR A 313 3.16 29.84 -11.94
N LEU A 314 3.99 29.26 -11.07
CA LEU A 314 3.91 29.45 -9.62
C LEU A 314 4.20 30.93 -9.21
N GLY A 315 5.07 31.63 -9.95
CA GLY A 315 5.49 33.00 -9.62
C GLY A 315 6.32 33.06 -8.34
N GLU A 316 6.04 34.05 -7.49
CA GLU A 316 6.69 34.23 -6.19
C GLU A 316 6.01 33.43 -5.05
N LYS A 317 4.95 32.69 -5.35
CA LYS A 317 4.21 31.91 -4.35
C LYS A 317 5.00 30.69 -3.91
N GLY A 318 4.91 30.38 -2.61
CA GLY A 318 5.40 29.12 -2.04
C GLY A 318 4.30 28.06 -1.93
N ALA A 319 4.66 26.89 -1.43
CA ALA A 319 3.72 25.81 -1.18
C ALA A 319 2.59 26.24 -0.22
N VAL A 320 2.92 26.96 0.84
CA VAL A 320 1.94 27.46 1.83
C VAL A 320 0.87 28.33 1.15
N ASP A 321 1.26 29.19 0.21
CA ASP A 321 0.30 30.02 -0.51
C ASP A 321 -0.66 29.21 -1.36
N VAL A 322 -0.15 28.20 -2.05
CA VAL A 322 -0.99 27.30 -2.85
C VAL A 322 -1.92 26.49 -1.94
N PHE A 323 -1.42 25.91 -0.87
CA PHE A 323 -2.26 25.15 0.07
C PHE A 323 -3.35 26.02 0.70
N ARG A 324 -3.03 27.29 1.03
CA ARG A 324 -4.02 28.26 1.53
C ARG A 324 -5.15 28.50 0.55
N GLU A 325 -4.89 28.51 -0.76
CA GLU A 325 -5.95 28.69 -1.77
C GLU A 325 -7.03 27.61 -1.67
N TYR A 326 -6.65 26.38 -1.29
CA TYR A 326 -7.55 25.22 -1.20
C TYR A 326 -8.13 25.02 0.20
N ILE A 327 -7.35 25.26 1.24
CA ILE A 327 -7.77 25.04 2.64
C ILE A 327 -8.58 26.24 3.16
N GLY A 328 -8.28 27.44 2.68
CA GLY A 328 -8.93 28.68 3.10
C GLY A 328 -8.33 29.33 4.35
N ASP A 329 -7.30 28.73 4.95
CA ASP A 329 -6.65 29.21 6.19
C ASP A 329 -5.13 29.07 6.10
N ALA A 330 -4.40 30.15 6.48
CA ALA A 330 -2.94 30.20 6.34
C ALA A 330 -2.22 29.38 7.42
N ASP A 331 -2.70 29.38 8.66
CA ASP A 331 -2.11 28.60 9.76
C ASP A 331 -2.24 27.10 9.50
N LEU A 332 -3.42 26.68 9.00
CA LEU A 332 -3.63 25.28 8.63
C LEU A 332 -2.75 24.87 7.43
N ALA A 333 -2.63 25.72 6.43
CA ALA A 333 -1.78 25.46 5.27
C ALA A 333 -0.29 25.31 5.68
N GLU A 334 0.21 26.20 6.52
CA GLU A 334 1.58 26.13 7.04
C GLU A 334 1.83 24.83 7.80
N ARG A 335 0.88 24.42 8.65
CA ARG A 335 0.98 23.16 9.41
C ARG A 335 1.04 21.93 8.52
N ILE A 336 0.19 21.87 7.48
CA ILE A 336 0.19 20.75 6.55
C ILE A 336 1.50 20.71 5.75
N VAL A 337 1.92 21.84 5.19
CA VAL A 337 3.16 21.92 4.39
C VAL A 337 4.41 21.59 5.21
N SER A 338 4.42 21.93 6.50
CA SER A 338 5.55 21.66 7.39
C SER A 338 5.62 20.21 7.90
N LEU A 339 4.60 19.39 7.67
CA LEU A 339 4.64 17.97 8.05
C LEU A 339 5.68 17.22 7.22
N TYR A 340 6.56 16.54 7.92
CA TYR A 340 7.60 15.73 7.32
C TYR A 340 7.58 14.33 7.95
N ALA A 341 7.08 13.37 7.18
CA ALA A 341 7.07 11.99 7.62
C ALA A 341 8.46 11.36 7.47
N PRO A 342 9.02 10.74 8.52
CA PRO A 342 10.20 9.89 8.38
C PRO A 342 9.96 8.75 7.39
N ASP A 343 10.99 8.36 6.64
CA ASP A 343 10.88 7.36 5.57
C ASP A 343 10.23 6.04 6.01
N PHE A 344 10.57 5.55 7.22
CA PHE A 344 10.01 4.31 7.75
C PHE A 344 8.53 4.43 8.19
N LEU A 345 7.99 5.65 8.32
CA LEU A 345 6.58 5.94 8.60
C LEU A 345 5.78 6.26 7.33
N PHE A 346 6.48 6.29 6.20
CA PHE A 346 5.87 6.59 4.93
C PHE A 346 4.78 5.56 4.57
N CYS A 347 3.62 6.03 4.15
CA CYS A 347 2.46 5.22 3.79
C CYS A 347 1.90 4.30 4.90
N ARG A 348 2.21 4.56 6.18
CA ARG A 348 1.59 3.79 7.26
C ARG A 348 0.16 4.25 7.52
N THR A 349 -0.76 3.36 7.28
CA THR A 349 -2.20 3.57 7.46
C THR A 349 -2.84 2.51 8.37
N ASP A 350 -2.04 1.54 8.82
CA ASP A 350 -2.45 0.49 9.76
C ASP A 350 -1.72 0.63 11.08
N VAL A 351 -2.34 0.14 12.15
CA VAL A 351 -1.69 -0.02 13.46
C VAL A 351 -0.70 -1.17 13.37
N THR A 352 0.56 -0.84 13.21
CA THR A 352 1.66 -1.81 13.11
C THR A 352 2.73 -1.50 14.15
N HIS A 353 3.57 -2.48 14.44
CA HIS A 353 4.70 -2.28 15.35
C HIS A 353 5.70 -1.26 14.77
N ILE A 354 6.23 -0.41 15.66
CA ILE A 354 7.36 0.49 15.36
C ILE A 354 8.54 -0.01 16.19
N ALA A 355 9.68 -0.21 15.55
CA ALA A 355 10.89 -0.64 16.24
C ALA A 355 11.27 0.32 17.39
N GLU A 356 11.83 -0.18 18.48
CA GLU A 356 12.06 0.62 19.69
C GLU A 356 13.02 1.79 19.43
N GLU A 357 14.03 1.59 18.59
CA GLU A 357 14.96 2.62 18.16
C GLU A 357 14.28 3.79 17.42
N ASP A 358 13.17 3.52 16.76
CA ASP A 358 12.41 4.51 15.97
C ASP A 358 11.33 5.23 16.78
N HIS A 359 11.06 4.78 18.01
CA HIS A 359 9.96 5.32 18.81
C HIS A 359 10.09 6.83 19.08
N HIS A 360 11.31 7.35 19.24
CA HIS A 360 11.52 8.77 19.50
C HIS A 360 11.20 9.64 18.26
N VAL A 361 11.53 9.15 17.05
CA VAL A 361 11.23 9.84 15.80
C VAL A 361 9.74 9.75 15.49
N ALA A 362 9.14 8.57 15.70
CA ALA A 362 7.70 8.39 15.58
C ALA A 362 6.92 9.30 16.54
N ALA A 363 7.36 9.40 17.80
CA ALA A 363 6.74 10.27 18.79
C ALA A 363 6.81 11.76 18.41
N ALA A 364 7.95 12.20 17.84
CA ALA A 364 8.10 13.57 17.35
C ALA A 364 7.12 13.87 16.20
N TYR A 365 6.99 12.96 15.25
CA TYR A 365 6.05 13.10 14.15
C TYR A 365 4.58 13.06 14.63
N VAL A 366 4.23 12.15 15.53
CA VAL A 366 2.91 12.10 16.18
C VAL A 366 2.57 13.41 16.88
N ALA A 367 3.55 14.07 17.52
CA ALA A 367 3.34 15.38 18.15
C ALA A 367 3.03 16.48 17.10
N GLN A 368 3.68 16.45 15.94
CA GLN A 368 3.39 17.36 14.83
C GLN A 368 1.98 17.11 14.29
N LEU A 369 1.61 15.86 14.05
CA LEU A 369 0.25 15.48 13.63
C LEU A 369 -0.80 15.94 14.65
N CYS A 370 -0.55 15.75 15.95
CA CYS A 370 -1.44 16.19 17.02
C CYS A 370 -1.65 17.70 16.98
N THR A 371 -0.59 18.47 16.77
CA THR A 371 -0.64 19.92 16.70
C THR A 371 -1.47 20.39 15.51
N ALA A 372 -1.25 19.81 14.32
CA ALA A 372 -2.04 20.10 13.13
C ALA A 372 -3.51 19.70 13.32
N LEU A 373 -3.76 18.47 13.82
CA LEU A 373 -5.11 17.96 14.08
C LEU A 373 -5.90 18.87 15.04
N ASN A 374 -5.29 19.31 16.15
CA ASN A 374 -5.94 20.22 17.08
C ASN A 374 -6.29 21.56 16.44
N ALA A 375 -5.46 22.07 15.52
CA ALA A 375 -5.76 23.27 14.76
C ALA A 375 -6.95 23.07 13.81
N PHE A 376 -7.03 21.94 13.10
CA PHE A 376 -8.18 21.60 12.26
C PHE A 376 -9.47 21.43 13.10
N GLU A 377 -9.41 20.77 14.25
CA GLU A 377 -10.55 20.66 15.17
C GLU A 377 -11.03 22.02 15.66
N LYS A 378 -10.11 22.95 15.92
CA LYS A 378 -10.45 24.32 16.32
C LYS A 378 -11.10 25.10 15.17
N ALA A 379 -10.53 24.98 13.97
CA ALA A 379 -11.05 25.63 12.76
C ALA A 379 -12.46 25.14 12.43
N GLU A 380 -12.71 23.83 12.52
CA GLU A 380 -14.02 23.25 12.30
C GLU A 380 -15.06 23.80 13.30
N ARG A 381 -14.72 23.87 14.59
CA ARG A 381 -15.62 24.47 15.59
C ARG A 381 -15.92 25.95 15.33
N ALA A 382 -15.06 26.62 14.59
CA ALA A 382 -15.24 28.00 14.12
C ALA A 382 -15.90 28.09 12.72
N HIS A 383 -16.40 26.95 12.19
CA HIS A 383 -17.00 26.86 10.86
C HIS A 383 -16.05 27.23 9.71
N ILE A 384 -14.75 27.20 9.94
CA ILE A 384 -13.73 27.31 8.89
C ILE A 384 -13.67 25.99 8.14
N GLY A 385 -13.81 26.04 6.82
CA GLY A 385 -13.79 24.84 5.97
C GLY A 385 -15.14 24.15 5.80
N ASP A 386 -16.25 24.73 6.29
CA ASP A 386 -17.60 24.21 6.01
C ASP A 386 -17.84 24.11 4.49
N GLY A 387 -18.24 22.92 4.03
CA GLY A 387 -18.45 22.64 2.62
C GLY A 387 -17.17 22.51 1.77
N ASN A 388 -15.98 22.56 2.39
CA ASN A 388 -14.69 22.41 1.72
C ASN A 388 -14.20 20.95 1.78
N ASP A 389 -14.25 20.27 0.64
CA ASP A 389 -13.85 18.85 0.55
C ASP A 389 -12.35 18.65 0.77
N VAL A 390 -11.49 19.59 0.38
CA VAL A 390 -10.04 19.51 0.65
C VAL A 390 -9.77 19.59 2.15
N PHE A 391 -10.43 20.53 2.84
CA PHE A 391 -10.33 20.62 4.30
C PHE A 391 -10.79 19.34 4.98
N ALA A 392 -11.96 18.83 4.59
CA ALA A 392 -12.53 17.62 5.19
C ALA A 392 -11.63 16.39 4.98
N ASP A 393 -11.09 16.22 3.78
CA ASP A 393 -10.23 15.09 3.44
C ASP A 393 -8.87 15.17 4.16
N LEU A 394 -8.24 16.33 4.19
CA LEU A 394 -7.01 16.57 4.98
C LEU A 394 -7.25 16.28 6.47
N TYR A 395 -8.38 16.72 7.00
CA TYR A 395 -8.73 16.45 8.41
C TYR A 395 -8.91 14.95 8.67
N ALA A 396 -9.57 14.22 7.76
CA ALA A 396 -9.73 12.78 7.86
C ALA A 396 -8.37 12.06 7.84
N ASN A 397 -7.49 12.45 6.94
CA ASN A 397 -6.13 11.89 6.83
C ASN A 397 -5.27 12.20 8.05
N LEU A 398 -5.29 13.44 8.55
CA LEU A 398 -4.62 13.80 9.80
C LEU A 398 -5.10 12.95 10.98
N GLY A 399 -6.44 12.79 11.08
CA GLY A 399 -7.05 11.97 12.13
C GLY A 399 -6.63 10.50 12.03
N LEU A 400 -6.68 9.94 10.82
CA LEU A 400 -6.30 8.56 10.56
C LEU A 400 -4.81 8.31 10.89
N GLN A 401 -3.91 9.15 10.38
CA GLN A 401 -2.48 8.99 10.63
C GLN A 401 -2.14 9.20 12.12
N TYR A 402 -2.70 10.24 12.74
CA TYR A 402 -2.48 10.48 14.17
C TYR A 402 -2.94 9.29 15.01
N ALA A 403 -4.16 8.77 14.78
CA ALA A 403 -4.71 7.64 15.52
C ALA A 403 -3.87 6.37 15.31
N THR A 404 -3.56 6.04 14.06
CA THR A 404 -2.76 4.87 13.70
C THR A 404 -1.39 4.90 14.33
N LEU A 405 -0.63 6.00 14.17
CA LEU A 405 0.72 6.12 14.69
C LEU A 405 0.75 6.23 16.22
N SER A 406 -0.24 6.89 16.83
CA SER A 406 -0.36 6.94 18.29
C SER A 406 -0.55 5.55 18.88
N LEU A 407 -1.38 4.71 18.26
CA LEU A 407 -1.58 3.33 18.68
C LEU A 407 -0.34 2.46 18.44
N SER A 408 0.32 2.63 17.31
CA SER A 408 1.58 1.94 16.99
C SER A 408 2.69 2.31 17.96
N ALA A 409 2.79 3.60 18.34
CA ALA A 409 3.76 4.09 19.31
C ALA A 409 3.43 3.67 20.75
N LEU A 410 2.15 3.50 21.08
CA LEU A 410 1.77 2.89 22.36
C LEU A 410 2.28 1.46 22.46
N GLY A 411 2.16 0.71 21.37
CA GLY A 411 2.64 -0.67 21.31
C GLY A 411 2.20 -1.48 22.53
N ASN A 412 3.13 -2.14 23.16
CA ASN A 412 2.88 -2.90 24.37
C ASN A 412 2.87 -2.07 25.67
N LYS A 413 3.08 -0.75 25.61
CA LYS A 413 3.19 0.08 26.82
C LYS A 413 1.96 -0.03 27.72
N VAL A 414 0.79 -0.16 27.12
CA VAL A 414 -0.47 -0.35 27.87
C VAL A 414 -0.44 -1.65 28.67
N PHE A 415 -0.01 -2.74 28.06
CA PHE A 415 0.11 -4.03 28.75
C PHE A 415 1.20 -4.04 29.78
N LEU A 416 2.36 -3.44 29.50
CA LEU A 416 3.46 -3.29 30.44
C LEU A 416 3.04 -2.46 31.67
N ALA A 417 2.32 -1.37 31.45
CA ALA A 417 1.79 -0.56 32.52
C ALA A 417 0.79 -1.34 33.38
N TYR A 418 -0.06 -2.16 32.76
CA TYR A 418 -1.00 -3.01 33.46
C TYR A 418 -0.31 -4.09 34.30
N GLU A 419 0.69 -4.78 33.74
CA GLU A 419 1.49 -5.77 34.47
C GLU A 419 2.22 -5.16 35.68
N GLY A 420 2.76 -3.93 35.55
CA GLY A 420 3.52 -3.27 36.59
C GLY A 420 2.66 -2.59 37.68
N GLY A 421 1.46 -2.13 37.35
CA GLY A 421 0.66 -1.28 38.27
C GLY A 421 -0.85 -1.50 38.23
N GLY A 422 -1.28 -2.49 37.48
CA GLY A 422 -2.70 -2.83 37.33
C GLY A 422 -3.50 -1.72 36.64
N VAL A 423 -4.81 -1.70 36.89
CA VAL A 423 -5.78 -0.82 36.22
C VAL A 423 -5.46 0.67 36.36
N LYS A 424 -4.97 1.10 37.50
CA LYS A 424 -4.65 2.53 37.70
C LYS A 424 -3.58 3.02 36.73
N SER A 425 -2.67 2.14 36.35
CA SER A 425 -1.54 2.48 35.47
C SER A 425 -1.97 2.59 34.00
N ILE A 426 -3.11 2.01 33.62
CA ILE A 426 -3.63 2.11 32.25
C ILE A 426 -4.58 3.30 32.04
N GLN A 427 -5.10 3.88 33.12
CA GLN A 427 -6.02 5.02 33.01
C GLN A 427 -5.52 6.18 32.13
N PRO A 428 -4.23 6.55 32.14
CA PRO A 428 -3.71 7.61 31.29
C PRO A 428 -3.83 7.31 29.78
N TYR A 429 -3.95 6.05 29.39
CA TYR A 429 -4.03 5.64 27.99
C TYR A 429 -5.46 5.58 27.46
N LEU A 430 -6.47 5.47 28.35
CA LEU A 430 -7.88 5.38 27.92
C LEU A 430 -8.33 6.57 27.06
N PRO A 431 -8.02 7.83 27.38
CA PRO A 431 -8.39 8.96 26.53
C PRO A 431 -7.77 8.90 25.12
N VAL A 432 -6.55 8.34 24.99
CA VAL A 432 -5.91 8.16 23.68
C VAL A 432 -6.67 7.14 22.83
N LEU A 433 -7.10 6.04 23.45
CA LEU A 433 -7.91 5.01 22.77
C LEU A 433 -9.28 5.55 22.37
N GLU A 434 -9.95 6.31 23.23
CA GLU A 434 -11.25 6.94 22.95
C GLU A 434 -11.14 7.95 21.80
N ARG A 435 -10.09 8.79 21.81
CA ARG A 435 -9.83 9.73 20.72
C ARG A 435 -9.55 9.01 19.41
N ALA A 436 -8.74 7.97 19.41
CA ALA A 436 -8.44 7.19 18.22
C ALA A 436 -9.71 6.55 17.62
N GLU A 437 -10.55 5.94 18.45
CA GLU A 437 -11.84 5.37 18.02
C GLU A 437 -12.74 6.42 17.35
N ALA A 438 -12.86 7.60 17.96
CA ALA A 438 -13.64 8.71 17.41
C ALA A 438 -13.08 9.23 16.08
N LEU A 439 -11.74 9.32 15.94
CA LEU A 439 -11.09 9.74 14.71
C LEU A 439 -11.28 8.74 13.56
N PHE A 440 -11.19 7.44 13.85
CA PHE A 440 -11.48 6.41 12.83
C PHE A 440 -12.94 6.46 12.37
N ALA A 441 -13.89 6.63 13.30
CA ALA A 441 -15.32 6.77 12.94
C ALA A 441 -15.55 8.02 12.07
N ARG A 442 -14.87 9.11 12.39
CA ARG A 442 -14.97 10.35 11.62
C ARG A 442 -14.35 10.21 10.23
N ALA A 443 -13.16 9.64 10.15
CA ALA A 443 -12.48 9.42 8.86
C ALA A 443 -13.33 8.52 7.94
N GLU A 444 -13.98 7.49 8.49
CA GLU A 444 -14.92 6.66 7.75
C GLU A 444 -16.08 7.48 7.17
N ALA A 445 -16.74 8.29 8.00
CA ALA A 445 -17.90 9.09 7.57
C ALA A 445 -17.54 10.12 6.49
N ILE A 446 -16.39 10.80 6.63
CA ILE A 446 -15.88 11.74 5.63
C ILE A 446 -15.56 11.00 4.32
N GLY A 447 -14.84 9.88 4.40
CA GLY A 447 -14.49 9.09 3.23
C GLY A 447 -15.71 8.59 2.46
N GLN A 448 -16.73 8.07 3.15
CA GLN A 448 -17.98 7.65 2.51
C GLN A 448 -18.65 8.81 1.78
N ARG A 449 -18.73 9.99 2.41
CA ARG A 449 -19.32 11.18 1.79
C ARG A 449 -18.55 11.59 0.53
N LEU A 450 -17.24 11.63 0.59
CA LEU A 450 -16.42 12.04 -0.55
C LEU A 450 -16.49 11.02 -1.70
N MET A 451 -16.44 9.72 -1.40
CA MET A 451 -16.51 8.67 -2.41
C MET A 451 -17.79 8.70 -3.23
N THR A 452 -18.93 9.01 -2.61
CA THR A 452 -20.21 9.11 -3.34
C THR A 452 -20.21 10.21 -4.39
N GLY A 453 -19.28 11.17 -4.31
CA GLY A 453 -19.16 12.27 -5.25
C GLY A 453 -18.53 11.88 -6.60
N TYR A 454 -17.76 10.79 -6.67
CA TYR A 454 -16.97 10.47 -7.87
C TYR A 454 -16.92 8.99 -8.26
N ARG A 455 -17.65 8.11 -7.58
CA ARG A 455 -17.74 6.67 -7.91
C ARG A 455 -19.18 6.22 -8.06
N ASP A 456 -19.40 5.28 -8.96
CA ASP A 456 -20.72 4.69 -9.19
C ASP A 456 -21.11 3.66 -8.13
N GLY A 457 -20.18 3.26 -7.29
CA GLY A 457 -20.40 2.32 -6.21
C GLY A 457 -19.13 2.16 -5.36
N ILE A 458 -19.30 1.48 -4.23
CA ILE A 458 -18.16 1.08 -3.40
C ILE A 458 -17.78 -0.32 -3.85
N GLU A 459 -16.89 -0.39 -4.83
CA GLU A 459 -16.43 -1.66 -5.33
C GLU A 459 -14.98 -1.86 -4.99
N SER A 460 -14.70 -3.12 -4.79
CA SER A 460 -13.34 -3.58 -4.69
C SER A 460 -12.47 -2.73 -3.74
N TYR A 461 -11.52 -1.97 -4.25
CA TYR A 461 -10.71 -1.07 -3.46
C TYR A 461 -11.47 0.16 -2.95
N GLY A 462 -12.58 0.51 -3.57
CA GLY A 462 -13.36 1.69 -3.22
C GLY A 462 -13.74 1.78 -1.76
N ASP A 463 -13.95 0.64 -1.09
CA ASP A 463 -14.23 0.60 0.35
C ASP A 463 -13.00 0.33 1.22
N ALA A 464 -11.80 0.27 0.66
CA ALA A 464 -10.59 -0.01 1.44
C ALA A 464 -10.40 1.00 2.58
N TRP A 465 -10.66 2.28 2.32
CA TRP A 465 -10.66 3.32 3.33
C TRP A 465 -11.66 3.03 4.46
N GLY A 466 -12.93 2.78 4.13
CA GLY A 466 -13.97 2.49 5.11
C GLY A 466 -13.68 1.22 5.89
N ARG A 467 -13.26 0.16 5.21
CA ARG A 467 -12.87 -1.10 5.87
C ARG A 467 -11.72 -0.89 6.85
N ARG A 468 -10.69 -0.15 6.45
CA ARG A 468 -9.56 0.18 7.32
C ARG A 468 -10.00 0.97 8.54
N CYS A 469 -10.79 2.01 8.37
CA CYS A 469 -11.32 2.80 9.48
C CYS A 469 -12.15 1.95 10.43
N ARG A 470 -13.02 1.08 9.92
CA ARG A 470 -13.83 0.16 10.74
C ARG A 470 -12.98 -0.85 11.49
N ALA A 471 -12.01 -1.46 10.82
CA ALA A 471 -11.13 -2.43 11.43
C ALA A 471 -10.28 -1.82 12.55
N ASN A 472 -9.68 -0.67 12.29
CA ASN A 472 -8.89 0.05 13.30
C ASN A 472 -9.78 0.48 14.48
N ARG A 473 -10.98 1.01 14.23
CA ARG A 473 -11.94 1.37 15.26
C ARG A 473 -12.31 0.18 16.13
N GLN A 474 -12.54 -0.96 15.52
CA GLN A 474 -12.89 -2.18 16.25
C GLN A 474 -11.74 -2.73 17.07
N LEU A 475 -10.50 -2.73 16.52
CA LEU A 475 -9.30 -3.08 17.26
C LEU A 475 -9.19 -2.25 18.54
N VAL A 476 -9.34 -0.93 18.42
CA VAL A 476 -9.29 0.00 19.56
C VAL A 476 -10.44 -0.21 20.54
N GLY A 477 -11.66 -0.38 20.02
CA GLY A 477 -12.84 -0.64 20.84
C GLY A 477 -12.72 -1.95 21.61
N ASN A 478 -12.19 -3.00 21.00
CA ASN A 478 -11.91 -4.27 21.65
C ASN A 478 -10.85 -4.11 22.75
N LEU A 479 -9.71 -3.46 22.42
CA LEU A 479 -8.64 -3.20 23.39
C LEU A 479 -9.18 -2.40 24.58
N ARG A 480 -9.93 -1.33 24.34
CA ARG A 480 -10.55 -0.51 25.40
C ARG A 480 -11.53 -1.31 26.26
N ARG A 481 -12.40 -2.11 25.64
CA ARG A 481 -13.34 -2.97 26.35
C ARG A 481 -12.65 -4.00 27.22
N ASP A 482 -11.61 -4.64 26.69
CA ASP A 482 -10.86 -5.66 27.41
C ASP A 482 -10.08 -5.05 28.58
N LEU A 483 -9.46 -3.89 28.38
CA LEU A 483 -8.82 -3.13 29.46
C LEU A 483 -9.81 -2.68 30.52
N LEU A 484 -11.01 -2.21 30.15
CA LEU A 484 -12.06 -1.81 31.11
C LEU A 484 -12.69 -3.01 31.80
N ALA A 485 -12.85 -4.14 31.13
CA ALA A 485 -13.38 -5.35 31.76
C ALA A 485 -12.45 -5.91 32.83
N THR A 486 -11.15 -5.63 32.74
CA THR A 486 -10.17 -6.00 33.77
C THR A 486 -10.20 -5.10 35.00
N VAL A 487 -10.90 -3.95 34.94
CA VAL A 487 -10.98 -2.96 36.04
C VAL A 487 -11.61 -3.52 37.31
N GLY A 488 -12.53 -4.46 37.21
CA GLY A 488 -13.20 -5.07 38.36
C GLY A 488 -12.74 -6.49 38.71
N GLN A 489 -11.84 -7.08 37.91
CA GLN A 489 -11.38 -8.44 38.08
C GLN A 489 -9.84 -8.43 38.07
N LYS A 490 -9.22 -9.17 38.98
CA LYS A 490 -7.78 -9.43 38.93
C LYS A 490 -7.47 -10.36 37.72
N ARG A 491 -7.68 -9.87 36.51
CA ARG A 491 -7.21 -10.57 35.31
C ARG A 491 -5.79 -10.14 35.07
N GLY A 492 -4.91 -11.11 34.93
CA GLY A 492 -3.55 -10.91 34.52
C GLY A 492 -3.41 -10.67 33.01
N VAL A 493 -2.21 -10.79 32.53
CA VAL A 493 -1.91 -10.76 31.09
C VAL A 493 -1.32 -12.10 30.70
N LEU A 494 -2.00 -12.84 29.82
CA LEU A 494 -1.42 -14.00 29.18
C LEU A 494 -0.43 -13.50 28.13
N ARG A 495 0.81 -13.99 28.19
CA ARG A 495 1.88 -13.65 27.25
C ARG A 495 2.25 -14.89 26.44
N LEU A 496 2.28 -14.72 25.13
CA LEU A 496 2.73 -15.75 24.19
C LEU A 496 3.96 -15.23 23.46
N ARG A 497 4.99 -16.06 23.32
CA ARG A 497 6.10 -15.80 22.40
C ARG A 497 6.07 -16.82 21.28
N LEU A 498 6.21 -16.33 20.06
CA LEU A 498 6.16 -17.11 18.83
C LEU A 498 7.40 -16.80 18.00
N MET A 499 7.95 -17.80 17.35
CA MET A 499 8.93 -17.61 16.28
C MET A 499 8.23 -17.83 14.94
N LEU A 500 8.22 -16.84 14.09
CA LEU A 500 7.78 -16.96 12.69
C LEU A 500 8.99 -17.22 11.77
N PRO A 501 8.76 -17.82 10.57
CA PRO A 501 9.84 -18.19 9.65
C PRO A 501 10.71 -17.03 9.20
N ASP A 502 10.15 -15.82 9.14
CA ASP A 502 10.89 -14.60 8.84
C ASP A 502 10.31 -13.39 9.57
N THR A 503 11.07 -12.28 9.58
CA THR A 503 10.73 -11.05 10.30
C THR A 503 9.55 -10.28 9.72
N TYR A 504 9.15 -10.56 8.48
CA TYR A 504 8.02 -9.92 7.80
C TYR A 504 6.75 -10.74 7.86
N SER A 505 6.82 -11.96 8.39
CA SER A 505 5.68 -12.86 8.50
C SER A 505 4.63 -12.33 9.47
N SER A 506 3.39 -12.63 9.19
CA SER A 506 2.28 -12.38 10.10
C SER A 506 1.31 -13.55 10.09
N ILE A 507 0.73 -13.85 11.25
CA ILE A 507 -0.38 -14.80 11.35
C ILE A 507 -1.65 -14.05 10.97
N ARG A 508 -2.34 -14.54 9.94
CA ARG A 508 -3.70 -14.10 9.61
C ARG A 508 -4.65 -15.24 9.92
N GLY A 509 -5.52 -15.04 10.89
CA GLY A 509 -6.42 -16.09 11.30
C GLY A 509 -6.85 -16.00 12.75
N GLU A 510 -6.97 -17.15 13.39
CA GLU A 510 -7.34 -17.27 14.79
C GLU A 510 -6.18 -17.79 15.63
N ILE A 511 -6.10 -17.28 16.86
CA ILE A 511 -5.25 -17.82 17.92
C ILE A 511 -6.16 -18.26 19.06
N SER A 512 -6.21 -19.53 19.32
CA SER A 512 -6.98 -20.11 20.41
C SER A 512 -6.06 -20.87 21.37
N VAL A 513 -6.44 -20.89 22.64
CA VAL A 513 -5.74 -21.67 23.66
C VAL A 513 -6.68 -22.64 24.35
N ARG A 514 -6.19 -23.82 24.67
CA ARG A 514 -6.84 -24.71 25.65
C ARG A 514 -6.07 -24.61 26.95
N TYR A 515 -6.74 -24.18 28.00
CA TYR A 515 -6.13 -24.17 29.32
C TYR A 515 -6.16 -25.55 29.95
N ALA A 516 -5.21 -25.83 30.82
CA ALA A 516 -5.18 -27.07 31.55
C ALA A 516 -6.46 -27.25 32.40
N GLY A 517 -7.16 -28.35 32.14
CA GLY A 517 -8.43 -28.66 32.79
C GLY A 517 -9.69 -28.16 32.07
N ASP A 518 -9.54 -27.45 30.95
CA ASP A 518 -10.69 -27.02 30.14
C ASP A 518 -10.97 -28.03 28.99
N ASP A 519 -12.24 -28.29 28.72
CA ASP A 519 -12.68 -29.22 27.66
C ASP A 519 -12.77 -28.56 26.28
N SER A 520 -12.69 -27.22 26.21
CA SER A 520 -12.82 -26.45 24.97
C SER A 520 -11.71 -25.41 24.81
N ASP A 521 -11.48 -25.01 23.57
CA ASP A 521 -10.53 -23.97 23.25
C ASP A 521 -11.17 -22.58 23.49
N THR A 522 -10.39 -21.67 24.06
CA THR A 522 -10.73 -20.26 24.22
C THR A 522 -10.11 -19.47 23.09
N LEU A 523 -10.93 -18.77 22.30
CA LEU A 523 -10.44 -17.86 21.27
C LEU A 523 -9.85 -16.62 21.93
N LEU A 524 -8.56 -16.37 21.68
CA LEU A 524 -7.83 -15.18 22.15
C LEU A 524 -7.84 -14.05 21.13
N TYR A 525 -7.67 -14.41 19.87
CA TYR A 525 -7.48 -13.44 18.82
C TYR A 525 -8.01 -13.96 17.49
N ARG A 526 -8.50 -13.01 16.70
CA ARG A 526 -8.92 -13.21 15.32
C ARG A 526 -8.48 -11.99 14.53
N GLY A 527 -7.67 -12.17 13.48
CA GLY A 527 -7.15 -11.07 12.68
C GLY A 527 -5.75 -11.32 12.15
N SER A 528 -5.00 -10.25 11.95
CA SER A 528 -3.60 -10.29 11.55
C SER A 528 -2.71 -9.82 12.70
N THR A 529 -1.62 -10.53 12.96
CA THR A 529 -0.65 -10.12 13.98
C THR A 529 0.01 -8.77 13.68
N LYS A 530 0.04 -8.35 12.41
CA LYS A 530 0.52 -7.00 12.03
C LYS A 530 -0.26 -5.86 12.68
N THR A 531 -1.48 -6.12 13.09
CA THR A 531 -2.39 -5.12 13.66
C THR A 531 -2.60 -5.29 15.16
N MET A 532 -2.03 -6.31 15.74
CA MET A 532 -1.95 -6.42 17.18
C MET A 532 -0.90 -5.46 17.71
N LEU A 533 -1.10 -4.98 18.92
CA LEU A 533 -0.08 -4.29 19.68
C LEU A 533 0.93 -5.34 20.16
N THR A 534 1.93 -5.60 19.34
CA THR A 534 2.91 -6.66 19.56
C THR A 534 4.30 -6.07 19.77
N MET A 535 5.15 -6.80 20.49
CA MET A 535 6.59 -6.57 20.47
C MET A 535 7.22 -7.48 19.42
N PHE A 536 8.06 -6.92 18.58
CA PHE A 536 8.88 -7.66 17.65
C PHE A 536 10.32 -7.64 18.13
N ASP A 537 10.95 -8.77 17.92
CA ASP A 537 12.38 -8.92 17.97
C ASP A 537 12.91 -8.99 16.52
N VAL A 538 14.13 -8.51 16.30
CA VAL A 538 14.81 -8.58 14.99
C VAL A 538 15.11 -10.02 14.55
N SER A 539 15.00 -10.99 15.45
CA SER A 539 15.15 -12.42 15.17
C SER A 539 13.91 -13.09 14.58
N GLY A 540 12.79 -12.37 14.43
CA GLY A 540 11.51 -12.97 14.04
C GLY A 540 10.71 -13.54 15.22
N GLU A 541 11.13 -13.28 16.45
CA GLU A 541 10.38 -13.60 17.66
C GLU A 541 9.36 -12.50 17.97
N TYR A 542 8.12 -12.92 18.23
CA TYR A 542 7.01 -12.02 18.53
C TYR A 542 6.47 -12.32 19.93
N GLU A 543 6.21 -11.28 20.72
CA GLU A 543 5.48 -11.41 21.97
C GLU A 543 4.08 -10.82 21.81
N LEU A 544 3.07 -11.67 21.95
CA LEU A 544 1.66 -11.31 21.96
C LEU A 544 1.16 -11.26 23.41
N ARG A 545 0.34 -10.26 23.72
CA ARG A 545 -0.21 -10.02 25.06
C ARG A 545 -1.72 -9.91 24.99
N PHE A 546 -2.39 -10.67 25.83
CA PHE A 546 -3.86 -10.73 25.91
C PHE A 546 -4.30 -10.39 27.33
N ALA A 547 -5.23 -9.43 27.44
CA ALA A 547 -5.84 -9.07 28.72
C ALA A 547 -6.81 -10.17 29.18
N THR A 548 -6.27 -11.30 29.57
CA THR A 548 -7.01 -12.47 30.09
C THR A 548 -6.25 -13.06 31.28
N GLU A 549 -6.94 -13.86 32.10
CA GLU A 549 -6.31 -14.53 33.21
C GLU A 549 -5.16 -15.42 32.74
N PRO A 550 -3.94 -15.20 33.20
CA PRO A 550 -2.84 -16.08 32.87
C PRO A 550 -3.05 -17.42 33.61
N ARG A 551 -3.26 -18.44 32.84
CA ARG A 551 -3.41 -19.83 33.31
C ARG A 551 -2.48 -20.71 32.52
N ARG A 552 -2.13 -21.85 33.08
CA ARG A 552 -1.36 -22.85 32.36
C ARG A 552 -2.08 -23.26 31.08
N VAL A 553 -1.45 -23.06 29.95
CA VAL A 553 -1.93 -23.47 28.64
C VAL A 553 -1.53 -24.92 28.39
N GLN A 554 -2.48 -25.75 28.01
CA GLN A 554 -2.25 -27.12 27.60
C GLN A 554 -1.88 -27.20 26.11
N SER A 555 -2.53 -26.40 25.28
CA SER A 555 -2.20 -26.29 23.87
C SER A 555 -2.63 -24.96 23.29
N MET A 556 -1.92 -24.52 22.24
CA MET A 556 -2.29 -23.39 21.39
C MET A 556 -2.65 -23.90 20.01
N THR A 557 -3.66 -23.31 19.40
CA THR A 557 -4.02 -23.56 18.01
C THR A 557 -3.94 -22.26 17.23
N PHE A 558 -3.23 -22.30 16.13
CA PHE A 558 -3.12 -21.22 15.17
C PHE A 558 -3.82 -21.69 13.90
N ALA A 559 -4.95 -21.07 13.57
CA ALA A 559 -5.72 -21.40 12.38
C ALA A 559 -5.63 -20.27 11.38
N ALA A 560 -5.17 -20.55 10.18
CA ALA A 560 -4.87 -19.55 9.18
C ALA A 560 -5.98 -19.39 8.16
N PHE A 561 -6.19 -18.16 7.72
CA PHE A 561 -7.07 -17.83 6.60
C PHE A 561 -6.27 -17.80 5.30
N GLY A 562 -6.80 -18.50 4.30
CA GLY A 562 -6.22 -18.53 2.97
C GLY A 562 -5.00 -19.42 2.81
N GLU A 563 -4.50 -19.49 1.60
CA GLU A 563 -3.29 -20.22 1.24
C GLU A 563 -2.06 -19.35 1.55
N GLY A 564 -0.95 -19.99 1.97
CA GLY A 564 0.33 -19.33 2.24
C GLY A 564 0.41 -18.53 3.52
N ALA A 565 -0.54 -18.67 4.41
CA ALA A 565 -0.37 -18.17 5.76
C ALA A 565 0.79 -18.90 6.44
N GLN A 566 1.63 -18.12 7.10
CA GLN A 566 2.77 -18.66 7.84
C GLN A 566 2.35 -19.03 9.25
N PHE A 567 2.91 -20.11 9.74
CA PHE A 567 2.65 -20.61 11.08
C PHE A 567 3.88 -20.42 11.97
N PRO A 568 3.70 -20.28 13.30
CA PRO A 568 4.83 -20.27 14.19
C PRO A 568 5.63 -21.56 14.05
N VAL A 569 6.94 -21.43 14.03
CA VAL A 569 7.88 -22.58 14.09
C VAL A 569 7.86 -23.17 15.49
N TYR A 570 7.85 -22.29 16.50
CA TYR A 570 7.62 -22.67 17.89
C TYR A 570 6.82 -21.57 18.62
N ALA A 571 6.27 -21.94 19.78
CA ALA A 571 5.68 -20.99 20.71
C ALA A 571 6.00 -21.38 22.16
N THR A 572 5.89 -20.39 23.05
CA THR A 572 5.88 -20.58 24.48
C THR A 572 4.89 -19.62 25.15
N HIS A 573 4.56 -19.84 26.40
CA HIS A 573 3.65 -18.98 27.15
C HIS A 573 4.16 -18.73 28.56
N PHE A 574 3.65 -17.61 29.13
CA PHE A 574 3.84 -17.25 30.52
C PHE A 574 2.49 -17.34 31.24
N ASP A 575 2.42 -18.18 32.28
CA ASP A 575 1.18 -18.47 33.02
C ASP A 575 0.90 -17.52 34.19
N GLY A 576 1.71 -16.47 34.31
CA GLY A 576 1.68 -15.50 35.42
C GLY A 576 2.81 -15.70 36.42
N GLU A 577 3.47 -16.85 36.43
CA GLU A 577 4.59 -17.18 37.33
C GLU A 577 5.85 -17.58 36.55
N THR A 578 5.70 -18.41 35.52
CA THR A 578 6.82 -19.00 34.77
C THR A 578 6.60 -18.98 33.26
N TRP A 579 7.72 -18.88 32.53
CA TRP A 579 7.75 -19.17 31.11
C TRP A 579 7.92 -20.68 30.89
N PHE A 580 7.03 -21.27 30.11
CA PHE A 580 7.16 -22.67 29.71
C PHE A 580 8.24 -22.82 28.63
N PRO A 581 8.91 -23.98 28.54
CA PRO A 581 9.86 -24.24 27.46
C PRO A 581 9.17 -24.11 26.08
N PRO A 582 9.86 -23.54 25.06
CA PRO A 582 9.32 -23.49 23.70
C PRO A 582 9.01 -24.88 23.16
N GLN A 583 7.85 -24.99 22.50
CA GLN A 583 7.42 -26.22 21.85
C GLN A 583 7.24 -25.97 20.35
N THR A 584 7.57 -26.95 19.53
CA THR A 584 7.43 -26.88 18.07
C THR A 584 5.98 -27.09 17.64
N ALA A 585 5.64 -26.49 16.50
CA ALA A 585 4.31 -26.61 15.93
C ALA A 585 4.13 -27.95 15.19
N GLU A 586 2.97 -28.56 15.36
CA GLU A 586 2.56 -29.75 14.64
C GLU A 586 1.31 -29.43 13.78
N ALA A 587 1.29 -29.93 12.55
CA ALA A 587 0.13 -29.75 11.68
C ALA A 587 -1.10 -30.46 12.26
N VAL A 588 -2.22 -29.75 12.29
CA VAL A 588 -3.50 -30.34 12.69
C VAL A 588 -4.10 -31.03 11.45
N GLY A 589 -4.08 -32.35 11.43
CA GLY A 589 -4.73 -33.13 10.37
C GLY A 589 -6.25 -33.02 10.44
N GLY A 590 -6.90 -32.79 9.30
CA GLY A 590 -8.36 -32.78 9.17
C GLY A 590 -8.92 -31.50 8.56
N LYS A 591 -10.19 -31.56 8.10
CA LYS A 591 -10.90 -30.36 7.63
C LYS A 591 -11.08 -29.38 8.80
N VAL A 592 -10.42 -28.24 8.70
CA VAL A 592 -10.60 -27.14 9.63
C VAL A 592 -11.96 -26.48 9.37
N LYS A 593 -12.61 -26.08 10.44
CA LYS A 593 -13.98 -25.56 10.46
C LYS A 593 -14.28 -24.57 9.34
N ASP A 594 -15.45 -24.72 8.76
CA ASP A 594 -16.04 -23.69 7.92
C ASP A 594 -16.25 -22.41 8.73
N THR A 595 -15.72 -21.30 8.22
CA THR A 595 -15.67 -20.02 8.95
C THR A 595 -16.68 -19.01 8.44
N GLU A 596 -17.70 -19.45 7.69
CA GLU A 596 -18.75 -18.57 7.18
C GLU A 596 -19.37 -17.66 8.26
N HIS A 597 -19.44 -18.14 9.52
CA HIS A 597 -19.89 -17.34 10.64
C HIS A 597 -18.91 -16.23 11.04
N LEU A 598 -17.63 -16.33 10.64
CA LEU A 598 -16.59 -15.36 10.96
C LEU A 598 -16.65 -14.13 10.07
N LEU A 599 -17.24 -14.27 8.89
CA LEU A 599 -17.40 -13.17 7.92
C LEU A 599 -18.48 -12.16 8.34
N ARG A 600 -19.40 -12.57 9.20
CA ARG A 600 -20.50 -11.72 9.66
C ARG A 600 -20.10 -10.71 10.73
N ASP A 601 -19.04 -10.98 11.44
CA ASP A 601 -18.41 -9.96 12.27
C ASP A 601 -17.49 -9.15 11.37
N ASP A 602 -17.89 -7.98 10.96
CA ASP A 602 -17.13 -6.95 10.22
C ASP A 602 -15.78 -6.63 10.86
N THR A 603 -15.25 -7.60 11.50
CA THR A 603 -14.19 -7.46 12.42
C THR A 603 -12.90 -7.71 11.72
N ALA A 604 -12.08 -6.84 11.91
CA ALA A 604 -10.64 -7.01 12.07
C ALA A 604 -9.89 -7.70 10.93
N PHE A 605 -10.49 -8.62 10.19
CA PHE A 605 -9.76 -9.33 9.15
C PHE A 605 -9.55 -8.52 7.90
N ALA A 606 -10.49 -7.65 7.66
CA ALA A 606 -10.70 -7.09 6.35
C ALA A 606 -9.59 -6.21 5.85
N THR A 607 -8.70 -5.75 6.64
CA THR A 607 -7.79 -4.72 6.14
C THR A 607 -6.46 -4.73 6.80
N LEU A 608 -6.33 -5.64 7.67
CA LEU A 608 -5.22 -5.64 8.55
C LEU A 608 -4.06 -6.39 7.91
N GLY A 609 -3.19 -5.71 7.31
CA GLY A 609 -1.95 -6.24 6.75
C GLY A 609 -1.89 -6.19 5.25
N CYS A 610 -2.54 -5.19 4.69
CA CYS A 610 -2.26 -4.83 3.33
C CYS A 610 -1.23 -3.79 3.27
N ASP A 611 -0.24 -4.11 2.56
CA ASP A 611 0.49 -3.06 1.95
C ASP A 611 -0.45 -2.36 0.97
N ASN A 612 -0.57 -1.04 1.15
CA ASN A 612 -1.12 -0.14 0.16
C ASN A 612 -2.61 -0.31 -0.19
N GLY A 613 -3.45 -0.69 0.76
CA GLY A 613 -4.89 -0.78 0.52
C GLY A 613 -5.30 -1.82 -0.51
N ARG A 614 -4.43 -2.77 -0.82
CA ARG A 614 -4.62 -3.83 -1.81
C ARG A 614 -5.40 -5.03 -1.31
N THR A 615 -5.98 -5.01 -0.13
CA THR A 615 -6.86 -6.10 0.27
C THR A 615 -8.23 -5.94 -0.30
N HIS A 616 -8.44 -6.70 -1.29
CA HIS A 616 -9.72 -7.32 -1.50
C HIS A 616 -9.80 -8.55 -0.62
N LEU A 617 -10.55 -8.42 0.41
CA LEU A 617 -11.17 -9.58 0.97
C LEU A 617 -12.45 -9.78 0.17
N ASP A 618 -12.30 -10.49 -0.94
CA ASP A 618 -13.43 -11.17 -1.51
C ASP A 618 -14.02 -12.03 -0.42
N ASP A 619 -15.31 -11.88 -0.13
CA ASP A 619 -16.05 -12.62 0.88
C ASP A 619 -15.85 -14.15 0.76
N MET A 620 -15.46 -14.61 -0.41
CA MET A 620 -15.18 -16.03 -0.68
C MET A 620 -13.79 -16.50 -0.21
N THR A 621 -12.80 -15.64 -0.17
CA THR A 621 -11.42 -16.02 0.16
C THR A 621 -11.20 -16.14 1.66
N LEU A 622 -11.99 -15.42 2.46
CA LEU A 622 -11.96 -15.47 3.92
C LEU A 622 -12.80 -16.59 4.53
N ALA A 623 -13.70 -17.14 3.75
CA ALA A 623 -14.69 -18.08 4.26
C ALA A 623 -14.13 -19.41 4.76
N LYS A 624 -12.85 -19.71 4.57
CA LYS A 624 -12.29 -21.03 4.92
C LYS A 624 -10.96 -20.91 5.63
N ILE A 625 -10.93 -21.33 6.88
CA ILE A 625 -9.68 -21.73 7.52
C ILE A 625 -9.18 -22.96 6.77
N ARG A 626 -8.03 -22.82 6.09
CA ARG A 626 -7.50 -23.90 5.27
C ARG A 626 -6.51 -24.77 6.00
N ASN A 627 -5.75 -24.18 6.93
CA ASN A 627 -4.72 -24.87 7.67
C ASN A 627 -4.70 -24.44 9.12
N ALA A 628 -4.32 -25.36 9.99
CA ALA A 628 -4.06 -25.05 11.38
C ALA A 628 -2.84 -25.83 11.88
N VAL A 629 -2.13 -25.25 12.83
CA VAL A 629 -1.10 -25.93 13.61
C VAL A 629 -1.46 -25.88 15.09
N ARG A 630 -1.06 -26.92 15.82
CA ARG A 630 -1.23 -27.00 17.27
C ARG A 630 0.13 -27.16 17.92
N ILE A 631 0.30 -26.50 19.04
CA ILE A 631 1.46 -26.59 19.90
C ILE A 631 0.97 -27.06 21.25
N GLY A 632 1.42 -28.23 21.68
CA GLY A 632 1.11 -28.79 23.01
C GLY A 632 2.19 -28.44 24.03
N PHE A 633 1.80 -28.24 25.28
CA PHE A 633 2.69 -27.92 26.40
C PHE A 633 2.60 -28.94 27.51
#